data_520726d9a918a2a0b6cbe7ebe1b2fd5f
#
_entry.id   520726d9a918a2a0b6cbe7ebe1b2fd5f
#
_cell.length_a   1.000
_cell.length_b   1.000
_cell.length_c   1.000
_cell.angle_alpha   90.00
_cell.angle_beta   90.00
_cell.angle_gamma   90.00
#
_symmetry.space_group_name_H-M   'P 1'
#
loop_
_entity.id
_entity.type
_entity.pdbx_description
1 polymer ?
#
loop_
_entity_poly.entity_id
_entity_poly.type
_entity_poly.pdbx_seq_one_letter_code
_entity_poly.pdbx_strand_id
1 'polypeptide(L)'
;MPRADCGPGSLPERGLQGDVSAEDRNSGRSRLGYRCNMSKVGNLRGSGGGIVSATFEHCSYTGSLFPGNNVVRQPGVQVIDASNPARPRVVGSLADTAMRGGTWETLKVNKKRKLLAATSVPLLWGGGFFAVYDISDCEHPRLLNRGPGIATPLPFTSHEGGFSPDGRTYWASGIWPGHLSAIDISNPAVPRVIWQGLHGFLGHGFGMTPDGNRMFISNGLGINILDT
;
A
#
# COMPACT_ATOMS: atom_id res chain seq x y z
N MET A 1 18.48 -16.34 -15.26
CA MET A 1 19.38 -15.52 -14.42
C MET A 1 20.25 -16.46 -13.60
N PRO A 2 21.54 -16.18 -13.39
CA PRO A 2 22.37 -16.97 -12.49
C PRO A 2 21.82 -16.86 -11.06
N ARG A 3 21.95 -17.92 -10.26
CA ARG A 3 21.64 -17.85 -8.84
C ARG A 3 22.56 -16.84 -8.14
N ALA A 4 22.03 -16.13 -7.16
CA ALA A 4 22.84 -15.27 -6.32
C ALA A 4 23.87 -16.10 -5.53
N ASP A 5 25.08 -15.62 -5.42
CA ASP A 5 26.08 -16.18 -4.51
C ASP A 5 25.71 -15.76 -3.08
N CYS A 6 25.30 -16.73 -2.28
CA CYS A 6 24.80 -16.50 -0.92
C CYS A 6 25.97 -16.55 0.06
N GLY A 7 26.33 -15.39 0.61
CA GLY A 7 27.40 -15.24 1.58
C GLY A 7 27.14 -15.95 2.95
N PRO A 8 28.11 -15.82 3.88
CA PRO A 8 28.02 -16.42 5.20
C PRO A 8 26.74 -16.07 5.95
N GLY A 9 26.17 -17.02 6.69
CA GLY A 9 24.92 -16.85 7.45
C GLY A 9 23.64 -16.92 6.62
N SER A 10 23.73 -17.11 5.32
CA SER A 10 22.58 -17.38 4.44
C SER A 10 22.04 -18.78 4.65
N LEU A 11 20.74 -18.96 4.39
CA LEU A 11 20.05 -20.24 4.36
C LEU A 11 19.28 -20.32 3.02
N PRO A 12 19.95 -20.51 1.89
CA PRO A 12 19.31 -20.50 0.58
C PRO A 12 18.43 -21.75 0.38
N GLU A 13 17.41 -21.59 -0.44
CA GLU A 13 16.66 -22.75 -0.97
C GLU A 13 17.60 -23.64 -1.79
N ARG A 14 17.45 -24.96 -1.64
CA ARG A 14 18.26 -25.94 -2.36
C ARG A 14 17.69 -26.34 -3.71
N GLY A 15 16.36 -26.15 -3.91
CA GLY A 15 15.61 -26.51 -5.10
C GLY A 15 15.11 -25.31 -5.92
N LEU A 16 14.00 -25.50 -6.58
CA LEU A 16 13.24 -24.41 -7.23
C LEU A 16 12.63 -23.51 -6.15
N GLN A 17 12.57 -22.21 -6.44
CA GLN A 17 11.97 -21.24 -5.51
C GLN A 17 10.53 -21.63 -5.19
N GLY A 18 10.23 -21.72 -3.89
CA GLY A 18 8.93 -22.12 -3.37
C GLY A 18 8.73 -23.64 -3.27
N ASP A 19 9.64 -24.45 -3.79
CA ASP A 19 9.59 -25.92 -3.67
C ASP A 19 10.42 -26.40 -2.48
N VAL A 20 9.75 -26.64 -1.36
CA VAL A 20 10.41 -27.14 -0.13
C VAL A 20 10.69 -28.63 -0.26
N SER A 21 11.96 -29.02 -0.31
CA SER A 21 12.38 -30.40 -0.41
C SER A 21 11.90 -31.27 0.79
N ALA A 22 11.74 -32.57 0.57
CA ALA A 22 11.41 -33.51 1.64
C ALA A 22 12.49 -33.51 2.73
N GLU A 23 13.77 -33.40 2.35
CA GLU A 23 14.90 -33.28 3.29
C GLU A 23 14.76 -32.06 4.20
N ASP A 24 14.46 -30.87 3.64
CA ASP A 24 14.30 -29.65 4.44
C ASP A 24 13.06 -29.72 5.36
N ARG A 25 11.99 -30.36 4.92
CA ARG A 25 10.81 -30.59 5.77
C ARG A 25 11.13 -31.53 6.92
N ASN A 26 11.74 -32.67 6.63
CA ASN A 26 12.01 -33.73 7.60
C ASN A 26 13.07 -33.33 8.63
N SER A 27 14.09 -32.58 8.22
CA SER A 27 15.12 -32.04 9.12
C SER A 27 14.65 -30.81 9.92
N GLY A 28 13.48 -30.27 9.60
CA GLY A 28 12.98 -29.03 10.21
C GLY A 28 13.66 -27.76 9.68
N ARG A 29 14.58 -27.86 8.70
CA ARG A 29 15.27 -26.70 8.11
C ARG A 29 14.30 -25.68 7.52
N SER A 30 13.20 -26.13 6.90
CA SER A 30 12.15 -25.25 6.36
C SER A 30 11.53 -24.31 7.39
N ARG A 31 11.54 -24.69 8.68
CA ARG A 31 11.03 -23.84 9.77
C ARG A 31 11.92 -22.65 10.09
N LEU A 32 13.18 -22.69 9.69
CA LEU A 32 14.14 -21.60 9.87
C LEU A 32 13.96 -20.48 8.81
N GLY A 33 13.14 -20.72 7.78
CA GLY A 33 12.99 -19.89 6.62
C GLY A 33 14.20 -19.91 5.69
N TYR A 34 14.03 -19.39 4.50
CA TYR A 34 15.09 -19.28 3.50
C TYR A 34 15.50 -17.83 3.33
N ARG A 35 16.80 -17.60 3.19
CA ARG A 35 17.35 -16.26 2.95
C ARG A 35 18.70 -16.33 2.24
N CYS A 36 18.97 -15.35 1.41
CA CYS A 36 20.23 -15.18 0.73
C CYS A 36 20.67 -13.72 0.87
N ASN A 37 21.84 -13.50 1.50
CA ASN A 37 22.40 -12.17 1.76
C ASN A 37 21.46 -11.21 2.51
N MET A 38 20.56 -11.74 3.32
CA MET A 38 19.62 -10.98 4.14
C MET A 38 19.69 -11.44 5.58
N SER A 39 19.64 -10.48 6.51
CA SER A 39 19.51 -10.75 7.93
C SER A 39 18.38 -9.92 8.53
N LYS A 40 17.68 -10.50 9.50
CA LYS A 40 16.69 -9.77 10.28
C LYS A 40 17.41 -8.90 11.30
N VAL A 41 17.34 -7.59 11.14
CA VAL A 41 17.98 -6.62 12.05
C VAL A 41 17.07 -6.19 13.20
N GLY A 42 15.76 -6.21 13.02
CA GLY A 42 14.81 -5.81 14.04
C GLY A 42 13.41 -6.40 13.81
N ASN A 43 12.53 -6.17 14.76
CA ASN A 43 11.13 -6.57 14.70
C ASN A 43 10.29 -5.62 15.56
N LEU A 44 9.13 -5.23 15.04
CA LEU A 44 8.12 -4.49 15.77
C LEU A 44 6.84 -5.30 15.81
N ARG A 45 6.28 -5.45 17.00
CA ARG A 45 4.90 -5.92 17.16
C ARG A 45 4.00 -4.70 17.30
N GLY A 46 3.30 -4.35 16.23
CA GLY A 46 2.28 -3.30 16.24
C GLY A 46 0.92 -3.81 16.69
N SER A 47 -0.06 -2.93 16.71
CA SER A 47 -1.47 -3.25 17.04
C SER A 47 -2.23 -3.95 15.91
N GLY A 48 -1.55 -4.53 15.00
CA GLY A 48 -2.01 -5.19 13.78
C GLY A 48 -1.35 -4.58 12.55
N GLY A 49 -1.25 -5.32 11.49
CA GLY A 49 -0.72 -4.89 10.21
C GLY A 49 -1.79 -4.88 9.16
N GLY A 50 -1.68 -3.98 8.21
CA GLY A 50 -2.42 -4.03 6.96
C GLY A 50 -1.72 -4.93 5.95
N ILE A 51 -2.29 -5.04 4.78
CA ILE A 51 -1.73 -5.80 3.66
C ILE A 51 -0.49 -5.08 3.09
N VAL A 52 -0.44 -3.76 3.20
CA VAL A 52 0.59 -2.93 2.58
C VAL A 52 1.31 -2.04 3.59
N SER A 53 2.56 -1.79 3.32
CA SER A 53 3.33 -0.71 3.94
C SER A 53 3.95 0.20 2.88
N ALA A 54 4.04 1.47 3.19
CA ALA A 54 4.75 2.47 2.39
C ALA A 54 5.89 3.06 3.21
N THR A 55 6.97 3.48 2.58
CA THR A 55 8.16 3.96 3.28
C THR A 55 8.64 5.29 2.71
N PHE A 56 9.07 6.15 3.60
CA PHE A 56 9.73 7.40 3.26
C PHE A 56 10.84 7.69 4.28
N GLU A 57 12.07 7.90 3.78
CA GLU A 57 13.25 8.04 4.62
C GLU A 57 13.39 6.87 5.62
N HIS A 58 13.45 7.16 6.90
CA HIS A 58 13.52 6.14 7.96
C HIS A 58 12.15 5.71 8.50
N CYS A 59 11.06 6.26 7.97
CA CYS A 59 9.72 5.94 8.43
C CYS A 59 9.04 4.86 7.59
N SER A 60 8.21 4.07 8.25
CA SER A 60 7.28 3.13 7.61
C SER A 60 5.85 3.42 8.04
N TYR A 61 4.96 3.45 7.07
CA TYR A 61 3.52 3.61 7.27
C TYR A 61 2.85 2.27 7.02
N THR A 62 2.27 1.67 8.05
CA THR A 62 1.60 0.36 7.92
C THR A 62 0.11 0.56 7.80
N GLY A 63 -0.44 0.16 6.67
CA GLY A 63 -1.84 0.31 6.35
C GLY A 63 -2.78 -0.49 7.25
N SER A 64 -4.05 -0.19 7.20
CA SER A 64 -5.11 -0.90 7.91
C SER A 64 -5.86 -1.84 6.96
N LEU A 65 -6.16 -3.06 7.41
CA LEU A 65 -6.90 -4.05 6.62
C LEU A 65 -8.41 -3.80 6.66
N PHE A 66 -8.94 -3.53 7.85
CA PHE A 66 -10.36 -3.29 8.08
C PHE A 66 -10.57 -1.95 8.76
N PRO A 67 -11.76 -1.35 8.61
CA PRO A 67 -12.16 -0.24 9.44
C PRO A 67 -11.84 -0.58 10.88
N GLY A 68 -11.19 0.33 11.59
CA GLY A 68 -10.83 0.14 12.99
C GLY A 68 -12.03 -0.40 13.73
N ASN A 69 -12.01 -1.69 13.97
CA ASN A 69 -13.06 -2.37 14.71
C ASN A 69 -12.54 -2.69 16.12
N ASN A 70 -13.46 -2.94 17.02
CA ASN A 70 -13.16 -3.29 18.40
C ASN A 70 -12.35 -4.59 18.55
N VAL A 71 -12.25 -5.41 17.49
CA VAL A 71 -11.52 -6.68 17.49
C VAL A 71 -10.03 -6.45 17.21
N VAL A 72 -9.69 -5.49 16.35
CA VAL A 72 -8.31 -5.24 15.92
C VAL A 72 -7.84 -3.86 16.39
N ARG A 73 -8.44 -3.18 17.29
CA ARG A 73 -8.04 -1.88 17.90
C ARG A 73 -7.02 -1.07 17.06
N GLN A 74 -7.16 -1.09 15.72
CA GLN A 74 -6.29 -0.31 14.85
C GLN A 74 -6.80 1.11 14.75
N PRO A 75 -6.02 2.08 15.23
CA PRO A 75 -6.43 3.48 15.18
C PRO A 75 -6.24 4.11 13.78
N GLY A 76 -6.07 3.31 12.73
CA GLY A 76 -5.76 3.74 11.38
C GLY A 76 -4.38 3.27 10.91
N VAL A 77 -3.70 4.09 10.13
CA VAL A 77 -2.34 3.80 9.63
C VAL A 77 -1.32 4.12 10.71
N GLN A 78 -0.49 3.14 11.07
CA GLN A 78 0.58 3.35 12.06
C GLN A 78 1.78 4.04 11.40
N VAL A 79 2.35 5.01 12.11
CA VAL A 79 3.60 5.66 11.77
C VAL A 79 4.71 5.01 12.60
N ILE A 80 5.70 4.43 11.94
CA ILE A 80 6.78 3.68 12.55
C ILE A 80 8.10 4.38 12.24
N ASP A 81 8.81 4.76 13.29
CA ASP A 81 10.20 5.19 13.21
C ASP A 81 11.11 3.97 13.19
N ALA A 82 11.90 3.83 12.15
CA ALA A 82 12.93 2.81 11.96
C ALA A 82 14.33 3.42 11.79
N SER A 83 14.56 4.63 12.28
CA SER A 83 15.90 5.27 12.31
C SER A 83 16.94 4.38 13.01
N ASN A 84 16.53 3.65 14.04
CA ASN A 84 17.26 2.52 14.56
C ASN A 84 16.55 1.21 14.16
N PRO A 85 16.98 0.55 13.09
CA PRO A 85 16.29 -0.62 12.58
C PRO A 85 16.31 -1.83 13.53
N ALA A 86 17.19 -1.84 14.52
CA ALA A 86 17.20 -2.87 15.56
C ALA A 86 16.13 -2.64 16.63
N ARG A 87 15.60 -1.43 16.73
CA ARG A 87 14.60 -1.01 17.73
C ARG A 87 13.53 -0.09 17.11
N PRO A 88 12.81 -0.57 16.08
CA PRO A 88 11.74 0.24 15.49
C PRO A 88 10.63 0.48 16.53
N ARG A 89 9.96 1.64 16.44
CA ARG A 89 8.90 2.03 17.38
C ARG A 89 7.74 2.69 16.67
N VAL A 90 6.53 2.51 17.18
CA VAL A 90 5.36 3.27 16.75
C VAL A 90 5.45 4.66 17.35
N VAL A 91 5.44 5.69 16.52
CA VAL A 91 5.49 7.10 16.94
C VAL A 91 4.15 7.82 16.82
N GLY A 92 3.23 7.26 16.03
CA GLY A 92 1.91 7.86 15.83
C GLY A 92 0.95 6.99 15.05
N SER A 93 -0.24 7.52 14.82
CA SER A 93 -1.28 6.90 14.00
C SER A 93 -2.05 7.96 13.23
N LEU A 94 -2.30 7.69 11.95
CA LEU A 94 -3.15 8.52 11.10
C LEU A 94 -4.57 7.98 11.21
N ALA A 95 -5.46 8.78 11.79
CA ALA A 95 -6.77 8.32 12.26
C ALA A 95 -7.95 9.09 11.65
N ASP A 96 -7.75 9.77 10.50
CA ASP A 96 -8.85 10.35 9.73
C ASP A 96 -9.75 9.26 9.12
N THR A 97 -10.84 9.67 8.48
CA THR A 97 -11.85 8.76 7.95
C THR A 97 -11.32 7.82 6.87
N ALA A 98 -10.35 8.26 6.05
CA ALA A 98 -9.74 7.40 5.04
C ALA A 98 -8.81 6.37 5.66
N MET A 99 -7.92 6.81 6.56
CA MET A 99 -6.92 5.93 7.17
C MET A 99 -7.54 4.91 8.14
N ARG A 100 -8.64 5.27 8.80
CA ARG A 100 -9.41 4.36 9.68
C ARG A 100 -10.34 3.43 8.93
N GLY A 101 -10.72 3.77 7.71
CA GLY A 101 -11.66 3.02 6.88
C GLY A 101 -11.11 1.71 6.30
N GLY A 102 -9.84 1.42 6.55
CA GLY A 102 -9.15 0.29 5.93
C GLY A 102 -8.52 0.70 4.59
N THR A 103 -7.20 0.77 4.55
CA THR A 103 -6.48 1.26 3.37
C THR A 103 -6.10 0.16 2.38
N TRP A 104 -6.17 -1.09 2.80
CA TRP A 104 -5.73 -2.25 2.01
C TRP A 104 -4.45 -1.93 1.22
N GLU A 105 -4.52 -1.95 -0.11
CA GLU A 105 -3.38 -1.73 -1.01
C GLU A 105 -3.31 -0.30 -1.55
N THR A 106 -4.16 0.60 -1.03
CA THR A 106 -4.20 1.99 -1.52
C THR A 106 -3.14 2.90 -0.91
N LEU A 107 -2.47 2.49 0.17
CA LEU A 107 -1.49 3.33 0.87
C LEU A 107 -0.20 3.43 0.07
N LYS A 108 0.10 4.62 -0.45
CA LYS A 108 1.26 4.87 -1.32
C LYS A 108 1.98 6.16 -0.95
N VAL A 109 3.28 6.18 -1.20
CA VAL A 109 4.15 7.35 -1.03
C VAL A 109 4.62 7.88 -2.38
N ASN A 110 4.50 9.19 -2.58
CA ASN A 110 5.23 9.92 -3.61
C ASN A 110 6.44 10.60 -2.99
N LYS A 111 7.62 10.02 -3.17
CA LYS A 111 8.87 10.52 -2.57
C LYS A 111 9.26 11.91 -3.06
N LYS A 112 9.03 12.19 -4.36
CA LYS A 112 9.41 13.47 -4.96
C LYS A 112 8.62 14.64 -4.38
N ARG A 113 7.32 14.44 -4.17
CA ARG A 113 6.41 15.45 -3.61
C ARG A 113 6.27 15.35 -2.10
N LYS A 114 6.91 14.37 -1.46
CA LYS A 114 6.80 14.08 -0.03
C LYS A 114 5.34 13.92 0.42
N LEU A 115 4.58 13.14 -0.36
CA LEU A 115 3.16 12.89 -0.09
C LEU A 115 2.93 11.43 0.25
N LEU A 116 2.08 11.20 1.23
CA LEU A 116 1.46 9.90 1.53
C LEU A 116 -0.02 10.01 1.21
N ALA A 117 -0.58 9.09 0.45
CA ALA A 117 -1.99 9.08 0.15
C ALA A 117 -2.59 7.68 0.26
N ALA A 118 -3.89 7.65 0.57
CA ALA A 118 -4.70 6.43 0.57
C ALA A 118 -6.18 6.74 0.37
N THR A 119 -6.91 5.74 -0.10
CA THR A 119 -8.38 5.72 -0.06
C THR A 119 -8.83 4.70 0.98
N SER A 120 -10.00 4.94 1.58
CA SER A 120 -10.64 3.91 2.39
C SER A 120 -11.35 2.89 1.51
N VAL A 121 -11.39 1.66 2.01
CA VAL A 121 -12.12 0.54 1.40
C VAL A 121 -13.37 0.25 2.25
N PRO A 122 -14.51 0.91 1.99
CA PRO A 122 -15.73 0.65 2.75
C PRO A 122 -16.29 -0.71 2.36
N LEU A 123 -16.20 -1.67 3.26
CA LEU A 123 -16.72 -3.02 3.02
C LEU A 123 -18.25 -3.11 3.04
N LEU A 124 -18.95 -2.15 3.64
CA LEU A 124 -20.37 -2.30 3.94
C LEU A 124 -21.29 -1.11 3.60
N TRP A 125 -20.78 0.08 3.35
CA TRP A 125 -21.61 1.30 3.27
C TRP A 125 -21.13 2.26 2.19
N GLY A 126 -21.41 2.02 0.96
CA GLY A 126 -21.17 2.88 -0.21
C GLY A 126 -20.40 4.19 0.01
N GLY A 127 -19.36 4.42 -0.74
CA GLY A 127 -18.53 5.62 -0.69
C GLY A 127 -17.28 5.47 0.19
N GLY A 128 -16.14 5.79 -0.38
CA GLY A 128 -14.85 5.81 0.28
C GLY A 128 -14.39 7.24 0.59
N PHE A 129 -13.32 7.36 1.35
CA PHE A 129 -12.67 8.63 1.63
C PHE A 129 -11.25 8.61 1.08
N PHE A 130 -10.77 9.75 0.62
CA PHE A 130 -9.40 9.94 0.18
C PHE A 130 -8.68 10.90 1.12
N ALA A 131 -7.50 10.52 1.57
CA ALA A 131 -6.63 11.37 2.37
C ALA A 131 -5.27 11.53 1.70
N VAL A 132 -4.71 12.74 1.78
CA VAL A 132 -3.35 13.04 1.38
C VAL A 132 -2.63 13.82 2.49
N TYR A 133 -1.44 13.36 2.81
CA TYR A 133 -0.59 13.89 3.88
C TYR A 133 0.71 14.43 3.33
N ASP A 134 1.17 15.55 3.90
CA ASP A 134 2.55 15.98 3.82
C ASP A 134 3.38 15.12 4.80
N ILE A 135 4.42 14.50 4.28
CA ILE A 135 5.36 13.67 5.03
C ILE A 135 6.78 14.25 5.01
N SER A 136 6.92 15.57 4.86
CA SER A 136 8.22 16.24 4.95
C SER A 136 8.90 16.01 6.31
N ASP A 137 8.11 15.91 7.37
CA ASP A 137 8.48 15.28 8.63
C ASP A 137 7.81 13.90 8.66
N CYS A 138 8.61 12.87 8.46
CA CYS A 138 8.08 11.53 8.26
C CYS A 138 7.49 10.91 9.54
N GLU A 139 7.90 11.37 10.73
CA GLU A 139 7.35 10.92 12.00
C GLU A 139 6.03 11.62 12.36
N HIS A 140 5.79 12.83 11.81
CA HIS A 140 4.61 13.64 12.08
C HIS A 140 3.86 14.05 10.80
N PRO A 141 3.31 13.09 10.04
CA PRO A 141 2.55 13.39 8.83
C PRO A 141 1.40 14.35 9.09
N ARG A 142 1.25 15.34 8.21
CA ARG A 142 0.21 16.37 8.34
C ARG A 142 -0.84 16.23 7.25
N LEU A 143 -2.10 15.99 7.63
CA LEU A 143 -3.22 15.92 6.69
C LEU A 143 -3.37 17.26 5.94
N LEU A 144 -3.38 17.20 4.61
CA LEU A 144 -3.49 18.37 3.72
C LEU A 144 -4.93 18.68 3.34
N ASN A 145 -5.70 17.69 2.93
CA ASN A 145 -7.10 17.86 2.60
C ASN A 145 -7.94 17.79 3.87
N ARG A 146 -8.14 18.97 4.46
CA ARG A 146 -8.97 19.10 5.68
C ARG A 146 -10.45 18.97 5.33
N GLY A 147 -11.16 18.20 6.14
CA GLY A 147 -12.58 17.95 6.01
C GLY A 147 -12.90 16.47 6.08
N PRO A 148 -14.12 16.04 5.78
CA PRO A 148 -14.51 14.63 5.80
C PRO A 148 -13.86 13.78 4.69
N GLY A 149 -12.71 14.22 4.17
CA GLY A 149 -12.09 13.59 2.99
C GLY A 149 -12.95 13.83 1.74
N ILE A 150 -12.37 13.66 0.56
CA ILE A 150 -13.23 13.55 -0.62
C ILE A 150 -13.87 12.18 -0.53
N ALA A 151 -15.17 12.17 -0.27
CA ALA A 151 -15.96 10.99 -0.56
C ALA A 151 -15.69 10.66 -2.03
N THR A 152 -14.95 9.59 -2.28
CA THR A 152 -14.91 9.07 -3.64
C THR A 152 -16.35 8.73 -3.96
N PRO A 153 -17.00 9.38 -4.93
CA PRO A 153 -18.43 9.16 -5.20
C PRO A 153 -18.67 7.79 -5.82
N LEU A 154 -17.83 6.83 -5.47
CA LEU A 154 -17.94 5.46 -5.89
C LEU A 154 -18.81 4.76 -4.85
N PRO A 155 -19.93 4.21 -5.24
CA PRO A 155 -20.70 3.34 -4.38
C PRO A 155 -19.95 2.03 -4.08
N PHE A 156 -18.73 1.87 -4.60
CA PHE A 156 -17.96 0.65 -4.56
C PHE A 156 -16.55 0.90 -4.04
N THR A 157 -15.96 -0.13 -3.51
CA THR A 157 -14.69 -0.13 -2.81
C THR A 157 -13.53 0.23 -3.72
N SER A 158 -12.72 1.20 -3.32
CA SER A 158 -11.35 1.32 -3.79
C SER A 158 -10.51 0.24 -3.09
N HIS A 159 -9.80 -0.57 -3.85
CA HIS A 159 -9.01 -1.69 -3.31
C HIS A 159 -7.52 -1.41 -3.41
N GLU A 160 -7.08 -0.89 -4.53
CA GLU A 160 -5.70 -0.50 -4.77
C GLU A 160 -5.63 0.94 -5.28
N GLY A 161 -4.45 1.55 -5.15
CA GLY A 161 -4.23 2.91 -5.60
C GLY A 161 -2.77 3.19 -5.92
N GLY A 162 -2.51 4.32 -6.54
CA GLY A 162 -1.16 4.74 -6.87
C GLY A 162 -1.10 6.14 -7.45
N PHE A 163 0.09 6.73 -7.36
CA PHE A 163 0.35 8.02 -8.00
C PHE A 163 0.70 7.84 -9.47
N SER A 164 0.28 8.80 -10.30
CA SER A 164 0.86 8.99 -11.63
C SER A 164 2.38 9.27 -11.51
N PRO A 165 3.16 9.03 -12.57
CA PRO A 165 4.60 9.27 -12.53
C PRO A 165 5.00 10.71 -12.20
N ASP A 166 4.20 11.71 -12.61
CA ASP A 166 4.38 13.11 -12.24
C ASP A 166 3.90 13.45 -10.82
N GLY A 167 3.16 12.54 -10.20
CA GLY A 167 2.60 12.67 -8.86
C GLY A 167 1.44 13.63 -8.73
N ARG A 168 0.85 14.10 -9.84
CA ARG A 168 -0.26 15.06 -9.81
C ARG A 168 -1.63 14.41 -9.79
N THR A 169 -1.69 13.12 -10.15
CA THR A 169 -2.91 12.33 -10.10
C THR A 169 -2.70 11.16 -9.15
N TYR A 170 -3.70 10.88 -8.34
CA TYR A 170 -3.81 9.63 -7.60
C TYR A 170 -4.91 8.79 -8.24
N TRP A 171 -4.56 7.59 -8.66
CA TRP A 171 -5.49 6.63 -9.23
C TRP A 171 -5.99 5.69 -8.15
N ALA A 172 -7.30 5.46 -8.11
CA ALA A 172 -7.95 4.55 -7.19
C ALA A 172 -8.73 3.49 -7.97
N SER A 173 -8.34 2.23 -7.80
CA SER A 173 -8.93 1.07 -8.46
C SER A 173 -9.76 0.24 -7.49
N GLY A 174 -10.96 -0.16 -7.90
CA GLY A 174 -11.84 -1.04 -7.12
C GLY A 174 -12.03 -2.40 -7.80
N ILE A 175 -12.19 -3.46 -6.98
CA ILE A 175 -12.37 -4.84 -7.48
C ILE A 175 -13.75 -5.01 -8.14
N TRP A 176 -14.78 -4.53 -7.49
CA TRP A 176 -16.16 -4.74 -7.92
C TRP A 176 -16.91 -3.41 -8.05
N PRO A 177 -17.51 -3.13 -9.18
CA PRO A 177 -17.51 -3.83 -10.48
C PRO A 177 -16.32 -3.50 -11.38
N GLY A 178 -15.16 -3.13 -10.85
CA GLY A 178 -13.98 -2.76 -11.61
C GLY A 178 -13.95 -1.27 -11.92
N HIS A 179 -14.16 -0.44 -10.91
CA HIS A 179 -14.04 1.00 -11.01
C HIS A 179 -12.59 1.48 -11.06
N LEU A 180 -12.37 2.56 -11.79
CA LEU A 180 -11.14 3.33 -11.75
C LEU A 180 -11.52 4.81 -11.63
N SER A 181 -10.84 5.52 -10.74
CA SER A 181 -10.98 6.96 -10.56
C SER A 181 -9.65 7.67 -10.64
N ALA A 182 -9.60 8.78 -11.36
CA ALA A 182 -8.49 9.71 -11.34
C ALA A 182 -8.82 10.87 -10.40
N ILE A 183 -7.97 11.09 -9.42
CA ILE A 183 -8.08 12.16 -8.42
C ILE A 183 -6.95 13.14 -8.66
N ASP A 184 -7.26 14.34 -9.13
CA ASP A 184 -6.29 15.43 -9.26
C ASP A 184 -5.84 15.89 -7.87
N ILE A 185 -4.55 15.81 -7.63
CA ILE A 185 -3.85 16.26 -6.43
C ILE A 185 -2.73 17.23 -6.75
N SER A 186 -2.83 17.95 -7.90
CA SER A 186 -1.92 19.04 -8.22
C SER A 186 -1.86 20.05 -7.08
N ASN A 187 -3.03 20.38 -6.51
CA ASN A 187 -3.17 21.01 -5.20
C ASN A 187 -3.68 19.96 -4.18
N PRO A 188 -2.81 19.39 -3.36
CA PRO A 188 -3.20 18.32 -2.44
C PRO A 188 -4.13 18.78 -1.31
N ALA A 189 -4.28 20.09 -1.10
CA ALA A 189 -5.25 20.61 -0.13
C ALA A 189 -6.70 20.57 -0.64
N VAL A 190 -6.88 20.48 -1.96
CA VAL A 190 -8.21 20.48 -2.61
C VAL A 190 -8.24 19.40 -3.71
N PRO A 191 -8.15 18.12 -3.34
CA PRO A 191 -8.21 17.03 -4.32
C PRO A 191 -9.57 17.03 -5.03
N ARG A 192 -9.58 16.63 -6.30
CA ARG A 192 -10.80 16.57 -7.13
C ARG A 192 -10.82 15.30 -7.94
N VAL A 193 -11.95 14.61 -7.97
CA VAL A 193 -12.17 13.52 -8.93
C VAL A 193 -12.37 14.15 -10.32
N ILE A 194 -11.46 13.87 -11.24
CA ILE A 194 -11.46 14.45 -12.60
C ILE A 194 -11.95 13.46 -13.65
N TRP A 195 -11.90 12.18 -13.33
CA TRP A 195 -12.39 11.14 -14.21
C TRP A 195 -12.80 9.89 -13.42
N GLN A 196 -13.80 9.17 -13.92
CA GLN A 196 -14.24 7.88 -13.41
C GLN A 196 -14.69 6.99 -14.56
N GLY A 197 -14.40 5.70 -14.46
CA GLY A 197 -14.83 4.72 -15.45
C GLY A 197 -14.79 3.30 -14.92
N LEU A 198 -15.27 2.40 -15.76
CA LEU A 198 -15.20 0.95 -15.54
C LEU A 198 -14.06 0.40 -16.40
N HIS A 199 -13.21 -0.42 -15.82
CA HIS A 199 -12.09 -1.04 -16.53
C HIS A 199 -12.22 -2.57 -16.65
N GLY A 200 -13.38 -3.10 -16.35
CA GLY A 200 -13.68 -4.52 -16.43
C GLY A 200 -13.90 -5.17 -15.07
N PHE A 201 -14.29 -6.43 -15.12
CA PHE A 201 -14.66 -7.22 -13.96
C PHE A 201 -13.44 -7.65 -13.14
N LEU A 202 -13.52 -7.54 -11.81
CA LEU A 202 -12.45 -7.92 -10.90
C LEU A 202 -11.11 -7.20 -11.20
N GLY A 203 -11.17 -5.90 -11.48
CA GLY A 203 -9.95 -5.09 -11.57
C GLY A 203 -9.21 -5.08 -10.24
N HIS A 204 -7.88 -5.22 -10.33
CA HIS A 204 -7.03 -5.24 -9.15
C HIS A 204 -5.97 -4.15 -9.28
N GLY A 205 -4.70 -4.53 -9.22
CA GLY A 205 -3.59 -3.62 -9.32
C GLY A 205 -3.35 -3.07 -10.73
N PHE A 206 -2.60 -1.99 -10.79
CA PHE A 206 -2.19 -1.40 -12.05
C PHE A 206 -0.73 -0.94 -12.01
N GLY A 207 -0.14 -0.84 -13.19
CA GLY A 207 1.14 -0.20 -13.43
C GLY A 207 1.00 0.86 -14.51
N MET A 208 1.84 1.89 -14.47
CA MET A 208 1.88 2.95 -15.48
C MET A 208 3.24 2.98 -16.17
N THR A 209 3.25 3.39 -17.44
CA THR A 209 4.49 3.74 -18.13
C THR A 209 5.14 4.96 -17.47
N PRO A 210 6.48 5.09 -17.54
CA PRO A 210 7.18 6.22 -16.91
C PRO A 210 6.74 7.61 -17.39
N ASP A 211 6.24 7.70 -18.62
CA ASP A 211 5.69 8.93 -19.19
C ASP A 211 4.24 9.21 -18.78
N GLY A 212 3.59 8.25 -18.10
CA GLY A 212 2.22 8.37 -17.62
C GLY A 212 1.15 8.20 -18.70
N ASN A 213 1.50 7.84 -19.94
CA ASN A 213 0.57 7.80 -21.08
C ASN A 213 -0.16 6.46 -21.22
N ARG A 214 0.24 5.43 -20.47
CA ARG A 214 -0.39 4.11 -20.50
C ARG A 214 -0.53 3.56 -19.10
N MET A 215 -1.68 3.00 -18.83
CA MET A 215 -1.95 2.22 -17.62
C MET A 215 -2.30 0.78 -18.00
N PHE A 216 -1.72 -0.15 -17.30
CA PHE A 216 -1.97 -1.59 -17.42
C PHE A 216 -2.69 -2.06 -16.17
N ILE A 217 -3.93 -2.50 -16.29
CA ILE A 217 -4.74 -2.96 -15.16
C ILE A 217 -4.99 -4.46 -15.31
N SER A 218 -4.60 -5.22 -14.29
CA SER A 218 -4.99 -6.62 -14.22
C SER A 218 -6.46 -6.76 -13.85
N ASN A 219 -7.15 -7.69 -14.48
CA ASN A 219 -8.53 -8.05 -14.16
C ASN A 219 -8.76 -9.56 -14.30
N GLY A 220 -9.95 -10.04 -13.92
CA GLY A 220 -10.26 -11.47 -13.95
C GLY A 220 -10.22 -12.13 -15.34
N LEU A 221 -10.11 -11.36 -16.40
CA LEU A 221 -10.11 -11.84 -17.81
C LEU A 221 -8.78 -11.57 -18.53
N GLY A 222 -7.85 -10.84 -17.90
CA GLY A 222 -6.56 -10.51 -18.52
C GLY A 222 -6.02 -9.15 -18.08
N ILE A 223 -5.46 -8.41 -19.02
CA ILE A 223 -4.89 -7.07 -18.77
C ILE A 223 -5.58 -6.06 -19.70
N ASN A 224 -6.15 -5.03 -19.13
CA ASN A 224 -6.63 -3.86 -19.88
C ASN A 224 -5.51 -2.83 -20.00
N ILE A 225 -5.40 -2.23 -21.17
CA ILE A 225 -4.46 -1.14 -21.45
C ILE A 225 -5.30 0.11 -21.69
N LEU A 226 -5.05 1.13 -20.90
CA LEU A 226 -5.74 2.41 -20.99
C LEU A 226 -4.76 3.51 -21.41
N ASP A 227 -5.23 4.43 -22.24
CA ASP A 227 -4.62 5.74 -22.45
C ASP A 227 -4.99 6.63 -21.26
N THR A 228 -3.99 7.31 -20.66
CA THR A 228 -4.16 8.09 -19.42
C THR A 228 -3.68 9.53 -19.56
#